data_f1aa1aa4d5394c49a7770e4ef79d1899
#
_entry.id   f1aa1aa4d5394c49a7770e4ef79d1899
#
_cell.length_a   1.000
_cell.length_b   1.000
_cell.length_c   1.000
_cell.angle_alpha   90.00
_cell.angle_beta   90.00
_cell.angle_gamma   90.00
#
_symmetry.space_group_name_H-M   'P 1'
#
loop_
_entity.id
_entity.type
_entity.pdbx_description
1 polymer ?
#
loop_
_entity_poly.entity_id
_entity_poly.type
_entity_poly.pdbx_seq_one_letter_code
_entity_poly.pdbx_strand_id
1 'polypeptide(L)'
;MLSRRKILKTGAVAGAAAGAVVVGAPAIHAKSKIRWRMQTYAGPALAEHVVKPAIESFNKVAGDEMEIELYFADQLVPTGELFRALQKGTIDAVQSDDDSMASPTEVTVFGGYFPFASRYSLDVPVLFNQYGLNEIWDAEYSKVGVKHLSAGAWDPCHFATKDPINSLDDLKGKRVFTFPTAGRFLTQFGVVPVTLPWEDIEVAVQTGELDGIAWSGITEDYTVGWADVTDYFLTNNISGAWAGSFFANMDRYNELPDHLKELLKLTMDSSHYYRQWWYWGGEASLRVNGTKMKLTSIPDEEWANVEAAAVRFWDEIASESETKAKVVNIFKKYNADMLKAGRPYRYG
;
A
#
# COMPACT_ATOMS: atom_id res chain seq x y z
N MET A 1 13.92 -46.10 -64.06
CA MET A 1 13.30 -44.75 -64.03
C MET A 1 11.89 -44.83 -64.52
N LEU A 2 10.89 -44.94 -63.68
CA LEU A 2 9.47 -44.95 -64.05
C LEU A 2 8.80 -43.78 -63.31
N SER A 3 8.21 -42.94 -64.16
CA SER A 3 7.64 -41.66 -63.85
C SER A 3 6.38 -41.75 -62.97
N ARG A 4 6.27 -40.89 -61.98
CA ARG A 4 5.16 -40.71 -60.99
C ARG A 4 3.82 -40.23 -61.57
N ARG A 5 3.59 -40.39 -62.90
CA ARG A 5 2.42 -39.83 -63.59
C ARG A 5 1.39 -40.88 -64.15
N LYS A 6 1.46 -42.13 -63.65
CA LYS A 6 0.59 -43.20 -64.20
C LYS A 6 -0.28 -43.98 -63.24
N ILE A 7 -0.60 -43.42 -62.06
CA ILE A 7 -1.53 -44.05 -61.12
C ILE A 7 -2.68 -43.08 -60.82
N LEU A 8 -3.36 -42.59 -61.79
CA LEU A 8 -4.58 -41.83 -61.60
C LEU A 8 -5.49 -42.03 -62.81
N LYS A 9 -5.89 -43.26 -63.06
CA LYS A 9 -7.06 -43.59 -63.98
C LYS A 9 -7.36 -45.09 -63.82
N THR A 10 -8.20 -45.45 -62.87
CA THR A 10 -9.21 -46.52 -62.95
C THR A 10 -9.71 -46.80 -61.53
N GLY A 11 -10.99 -46.57 -61.33
CA GLY A 11 -11.67 -46.96 -60.08
C GLY A 11 -12.85 -46.07 -59.74
N ALA A 12 -13.72 -45.80 -60.72
CA ALA A 12 -15.09 -45.39 -60.42
C ALA A 12 -15.93 -46.64 -60.21
N VAL A 13 -16.80 -46.60 -59.26
CA VAL A 13 -18.10 -47.26 -59.09
C VAL A 13 -18.26 -48.01 -57.76
N ALA A 14 -19.29 -47.56 -57.12
CA ALA A 14 -20.17 -48.23 -56.18
C ALA A 14 -19.90 -48.11 -54.71
N GLY A 15 -20.70 -47.30 -54.05
CA GLY A 15 -21.50 -47.86 -52.98
C GLY A 15 -21.31 -47.32 -51.64
N ALA A 16 -22.37 -46.79 -51.14
CA ALA A 16 -22.74 -46.59 -49.73
C ALA A 16 -22.46 -45.18 -49.15
N ALA A 17 -23.49 -44.41 -49.10
CA ALA A 17 -23.69 -43.26 -48.25
C ALA A 17 -23.59 -43.69 -46.78
N ALA A 18 -22.41 -43.59 -46.21
CA ALA A 18 -22.22 -43.50 -44.77
C ALA A 18 -22.16 -42.02 -44.41
N GLY A 19 -23.26 -41.47 -43.90
CA GLY A 19 -23.31 -40.12 -43.35
C GLY A 19 -22.27 -39.99 -42.23
N ALA A 20 -21.14 -39.38 -42.57
CA ALA A 20 -20.22 -38.91 -41.55
C ALA A 20 -20.93 -37.77 -40.80
N VAL A 21 -21.54 -38.13 -39.67
CA VAL A 21 -21.87 -37.14 -38.62
C VAL A 21 -20.55 -36.56 -38.20
N VAL A 22 -20.19 -35.41 -38.75
CA VAL A 22 -19.15 -34.55 -38.20
C VAL A 22 -19.71 -34.08 -36.88
N VAL A 23 -19.40 -34.82 -35.81
CA VAL A 23 -19.54 -34.33 -34.46
C VAL A 23 -18.54 -33.18 -34.41
N GLY A 24 -19.02 -31.96 -34.67
CA GLY A 24 -18.24 -30.76 -34.44
C GLY A 24 -17.83 -30.78 -32.97
N ALA A 25 -16.54 -31.04 -32.69
CA ALA A 25 -16.01 -30.82 -31.39
C ALA A 25 -16.39 -29.38 -31.02
N PRO A 26 -16.96 -29.15 -29.83
CA PRO A 26 -17.26 -27.79 -29.41
C PRO A 26 -15.95 -27.02 -29.51
N ALA A 27 -15.95 -25.94 -30.28
CA ALA A 27 -14.84 -25.00 -30.28
C ALA A 27 -14.73 -24.48 -28.85
N ILE A 28 -13.76 -24.99 -28.12
CA ILE A 28 -13.38 -24.42 -26.84
C ILE A 28 -12.80 -23.06 -27.20
N HIS A 29 -13.64 -22.04 -27.18
CA HIS A 29 -13.16 -20.67 -27.16
C HIS A 29 -12.41 -20.54 -25.83
N ALA A 30 -11.11 -20.73 -25.87
CA ALA A 30 -10.26 -20.34 -24.74
C ALA A 30 -10.56 -18.86 -24.50
N LYS A 31 -11.21 -18.55 -23.37
CA LYS A 31 -11.38 -17.16 -22.95
C LYS A 31 -9.99 -16.52 -22.94
N SER A 32 -9.86 -15.36 -23.57
CA SER A 32 -8.60 -14.64 -23.54
C SER A 32 -8.26 -14.32 -22.07
N LYS A 33 -7.02 -14.57 -21.70
CA LYS A 33 -6.50 -14.26 -20.36
C LYS A 33 -6.75 -12.80 -20.03
N ILE A 34 -7.36 -12.53 -18.88
CA ILE A 34 -7.57 -11.16 -18.36
C ILE A 34 -6.20 -10.62 -17.95
N ARG A 35 -5.87 -9.41 -18.38
CA ARG A 35 -4.61 -8.75 -18.01
C ARG A 35 -4.92 -7.43 -17.36
N TRP A 36 -4.36 -7.25 -16.15
CA TRP A 36 -4.40 -6.01 -15.40
C TRP A 36 -3.01 -5.41 -15.27
N ARG A 37 -2.93 -4.10 -15.40
CA ARG A 37 -1.76 -3.32 -15.01
C ARG A 37 -1.99 -2.76 -13.63
N MET A 38 -1.11 -3.10 -12.70
CA MET A 38 -1.11 -2.56 -11.33
C MET A 38 0.16 -1.76 -11.12
N GLN A 39 0.05 -0.52 -10.66
CA GLN A 39 1.21 0.24 -10.20
C GLN A 39 1.18 0.39 -8.69
N THR A 40 2.35 0.25 -8.05
CA THR A 40 2.57 0.54 -6.64
C THR A 40 3.31 1.86 -6.46
N TYR A 41 3.16 2.48 -5.29
CA TYR A 41 3.97 3.63 -4.87
C TYR A 41 5.43 3.24 -4.61
N ALA A 42 5.69 1.95 -4.32
CA ALA A 42 6.99 1.46 -3.92
C ALA A 42 7.95 1.35 -5.11
N GLY A 43 9.18 1.82 -4.92
CA GLY A 43 10.28 1.55 -5.82
C GLY A 43 10.67 0.06 -5.84
N PRO A 44 11.53 -0.37 -6.80
CA PRO A 44 11.84 -1.80 -7.00
C PRO A 44 12.35 -2.51 -5.74
N ALA A 45 13.25 -1.89 -4.98
CA ALA A 45 13.85 -2.49 -3.78
C ALA A 45 12.81 -2.82 -2.71
N LEU A 46 11.87 -1.91 -2.46
CA LEU A 46 10.81 -2.10 -1.49
C LEU A 46 9.73 -3.07 -2.01
N ALA A 47 9.31 -2.91 -3.25
CA ALA A 47 8.24 -3.71 -3.85
C ALA A 47 8.55 -5.22 -3.85
N GLU A 48 9.81 -5.62 -3.96
CA GLU A 48 10.26 -7.03 -3.84
C GLU A 48 9.80 -7.69 -2.54
N HIS A 49 9.69 -6.91 -1.47
CA HIS A 49 9.32 -7.41 -0.14
C HIS A 49 7.84 -7.23 0.19
N VAL A 50 7.22 -6.16 -0.29
CA VAL A 50 5.92 -5.73 0.25
C VAL A 50 4.73 -5.91 -0.70
N VAL A 51 4.94 -5.95 -2.02
CA VAL A 51 3.85 -6.06 -3.01
C VAL A 51 4.03 -7.26 -3.93
N LYS A 52 5.22 -7.43 -4.51
CA LYS A 52 5.52 -8.45 -5.50
C LYS A 52 5.15 -9.87 -5.06
N PRO A 53 5.42 -10.33 -3.81
CA PRO A 53 5.04 -11.66 -3.38
C PRO A 53 3.54 -11.93 -3.44
N ALA A 54 2.70 -10.92 -3.18
CA ALA A 54 1.25 -11.03 -3.31
C ALA A 54 0.83 -11.21 -4.77
N ILE A 55 1.38 -10.38 -5.66
CA ILE A 55 1.06 -10.43 -7.09
C ILE A 55 1.52 -11.75 -7.72
N GLU A 56 2.71 -12.23 -7.39
CA GLU A 56 3.21 -13.53 -7.85
C GLU A 56 2.34 -14.70 -7.35
N SER A 57 1.89 -14.62 -6.09
CA SER A 57 0.99 -15.61 -5.51
C SER A 57 -0.37 -15.61 -6.20
N PHE A 58 -0.93 -14.43 -6.46
CA PHE A 58 -2.16 -14.28 -7.24
C PHE A 58 -2.00 -14.88 -8.64
N ASN A 59 -0.99 -14.44 -9.39
CA ASN A 59 -0.75 -14.89 -10.76
C ASN A 59 -0.55 -16.42 -10.87
N LYS A 60 0.13 -16.99 -9.88
CA LYS A 60 0.34 -18.45 -9.79
C LYS A 60 -0.98 -19.22 -9.65
N VAL A 61 -1.91 -18.71 -8.84
CA VAL A 61 -3.19 -19.39 -8.59
C VAL A 61 -4.20 -19.08 -9.69
N ALA A 62 -4.25 -17.85 -10.19
CA ALA A 62 -5.13 -17.44 -11.29
C ALA A 62 -4.77 -18.13 -12.63
N GLY A 63 -3.52 -18.58 -12.78
CA GLY A 63 -3.07 -19.40 -13.91
C GLY A 63 -3.30 -18.73 -15.26
N ASP A 64 -4.04 -19.41 -16.12
CA ASP A 64 -4.35 -18.92 -17.47
C ASP A 64 -5.57 -18.00 -17.52
N GLU A 65 -6.29 -17.81 -16.41
CA GLU A 65 -7.50 -16.99 -16.40
C GLU A 65 -7.20 -15.51 -16.26
N MET A 66 -6.25 -15.15 -15.38
CA MET A 66 -5.90 -13.75 -15.13
C MET A 66 -4.41 -13.57 -14.81
N GLU A 67 -3.89 -12.40 -15.13
CA GLU A 67 -2.53 -11.97 -14.81
C GLU A 67 -2.54 -10.50 -14.41
N ILE A 68 -1.85 -10.20 -13.32
CA ILE A 68 -1.56 -8.83 -12.90
C ILE A 68 -0.08 -8.55 -13.22
N GLU A 69 0.15 -7.56 -14.06
CA GLU A 69 1.46 -7.03 -14.39
C GLU A 69 1.78 -5.88 -13.42
N LEU A 70 2.80 -6.09 -12.58
CA LEU A 70 3.20 -5.12 -11.55
C LEU A 70 4.18 -4.11 -12.11
N TYR A 71 3.87 -2.84 -11.92
CA TYR A 71 4.71 -1.68 -12.20
C TYR A 71 5.09 -0.99 -10.89
N PHE A 72 6.32 -0.52 -10.81
CA PHE A 72 6.85 0.16 -9.62
C PHE A 72 6.56 1.66 -9.67
N ALA A 73 6.99 2.37 -8.62
CA ALA A 73 6.83 3.82 -8.53
C ALA A 73 7.24 4.53 -9.84
N ASP A 74 6.40 5.46 -10.27
CA ASP A 74 6.60 6.35 -11.40
C ASP A 74 6.79 5.70 -12.79
N GLN A 75 6.62 4.36 -12.92
CA GLN A 75 6.81 3.67 -14.21
C GLN A 75 5.69 3.92 -15.22
N LEU A 76 4.44 4.05 -14.79
CA LEU A 76 3.32 4.36 -15.69
C LEU A 76 2.88 5.82 -15.54
N VAL A 77 2.71 6.27 -14.29
CA VAL A 77 2.35 7.64 -13.95
C VAL A 77 3.02 8.03 -12.63
N PRO A 78 3.26 9.34 -12.36
CA PRO A 78 3.70 9.80 -11.05
C PRO A 78 2.76 9.36 -9.93
N THR A 79 3.28 9.12 -8.72
CA THR A 79 2.50 8.63 -7.57
C THR A 79 1.28 9.51 -7.27
N GLY A 80 1.39 10.83 -7.32
CA GLY A 80 0.27 11.76 -7.13
C GLY A 80 -0.81 11.72 -8.22
N GLU A 81 -0.56 11.02 -9.35
CA GLU A 81 -1.52 10.83 -10.44
C GLU A 81 -2.16 9.42 -10.43
N LEU A 82 -1.77 8.55 -9.51
CA LEU A 82 -2.25 7.16 -9.44
C LEU A 82 -3.77 7.07 -9.35
N PHE A 83 -4.38 7.86 -8.46
CA PHE A 83 -5.84 7.87 -8.33
C PHE A 83 -6.53 8.24 -9.64
N ARG A 84 -6.07 9.30 -10.29
CA ARG A 84 -6.65 9.77 -11.55
C ARG A 84 -6.49 8.76 -12.69
N ALA A 85 -5.34 8.10 -12.77
CA ALA A 85 -5.08 7.04 -13.75
C ALA A 85 -5.96 5.83 -13.50
N LEU A 86 -6.14 5.43 -12.25
CA LEU A 86 -7.04 4.35 -11.84
C LEU A 86 -8.50 4.66 -12.19
N GLN A 87 -8.98 5.83 -11.81
CA GLN A 87 -10.36 6.26 -12.09
C GLN A 87 -10.67 6.26 -13.60
N LYS A 88 -9.72 6.68 -14.44
CA LYS A 88 -9.87 6.70 -15.90
C LYS A 88 -9.68 5.33 -16.57
N GLY A 89 -9.29 4.28 -15.83
CA GLY A 89 -8.96 2.97 -16.40
C GLY A 89 -7.67 2.95 -17.21
N THR A 90 -6.80 3.95 -17.08
CA THR A 90 -5.44 3.93 -17.66
C THR A 90 -4.58 2.87 -16.97
N ILE A 91 -4.83 2.67 -15.67
CA ILE A 91 -4.29 1.59 -14.84
C ILE A 91 -5.49 0.82 -14.31
N ASP A 92 -5.40 -0.51 -14.21
CA ASP A 92 -6.51 -1.35 -13.76
C ASP A 92 -6.56 -1.49 -12.25
N ALA A 93 -5.40 -1.44 -11.60
CA ALA A 93 -5.27 -1.53 -10.14
C ALA A 93 -4.10 -0.68 -9.63
N VAL A 94 -4.17 -0.30 -8.37
CA VAL A 94 -3.15 0.48 -7.65
C VAL A 94 -2.94 -0.11 -6.27
N GLN A 95 -1.70 -0.09 -5.82
CA GLN A 95 -1.34 -0.27 -4.42
C GLN A 95 -0.64 1.01 -3.93
N SER A 96 -1.25 1.70 -2.98
CA SER A 96 -0.73 2.95 -2.39
C SER A 96 -1.46 3.27 -1.09
N ASP A 97 -1.09 4.37 -0.47
CA ASP A 97 -1.92 5.03 0.52
C ASP A 97 -2.83 6.07 -0.14
N ASP A 98 -3.92 6.37 0.52
CA ASP A 98 -4.94 7.30 0.02
C ASP A 98 -4.41 8.73 -0.06
N ASP A 99 -3.56 9.12 0.91
CA ASP A 99 -3.07 10.48 1.09
C ASP A 99 -2.06 10.86 0.00
N SER A 100 -1.06 10.01 -0.27
CA SER A 100 -0.03 10.25 -1.29
C SER A 100 -0.57 10.22 -2.72
N MET A 101 -1.56 9.35 -3.00
CA MET A 101 -2.19 9.33 -4.33
C MET A 101 -3.24 10.42 -4.53
N ALA A 102 -3.43 11.29 -3.54
CA ALA A 102 -4.34 12.43 -3.56
C ALA A 102 -5.78 12.03 -3.95
N SER A 103 -6.33 10.98 -3.35
CA SER A 103 -7.70 10.55 -3.66
C SER A 103 -8.71 11.62 -3.20
N PRO A 104 -9.73 11.93 -4.00
CA PRO A 104 -10.69 12.98 -3.67
C PRO A 104 -11.83 12.46 -2.78
N THR A 105 -11.52 11.57 -1.84
CA THR A 105 -12.49 10.98 -0.92
C THR A 105 -12.37 11.61 0.47
N GLU A 106 -13.43 11.51 1.26
CA GLU A 106 -13.44 12.01 2.64
C GLU A 106 -12.49 11.22 3.56
N VAL A 107 -12.08 10.01 3.15
CA VAL A 107 -11.18 9.15 3.92
C VAL A 107 -9.70 9.37 3.62
N THR A 108 -9.36 10.15 2.60
CA THR A 108 -7.98 10.38 2.13
C THR A 108 -7.00 10.70 3.25
N VAL A 109 -7.37 11.61 4.14
CA VAL A 109 -6.50 12.07 5.24
C VAL A 109 -6.15 10.98 6.25
N PHE A 110 -6.83 9.83 6.22
CA PHE A 110 -6.62 8.72 7.15
C PHE A 110 -5.80 7.58 6.54
N GLY A 111 -5.68 7.55 5.22
CA GLY A 111 -4.81 6.62 4.51
C GLY A 111 -3.38 7.15 4.50
N GLY A 112 -2.44 6.34 4.92
CA GLY A 112 -1.10 6.78 5.26
C GLY A 112 -0.91 6.83 6.78
N TYR A 113 -0.06 7.73 7.26
CA TYR A 113 0.14 7.90 8.71
C TYR A 113 -0.81 8.94 9.29
N PHE A 114 -1.92 8.47 9.83
CA PHE A 114 -2.75 9.33 10.65
C PHE A 114 -2.21 9.31 12.10
N PRO A 115 -1.76 10.45 12.63
CA PRO A 115 -0.96 10.49 13.86
C PRO A 115 -1.61 9.76 15.03
N PHE A 116 -0.91 8.78 15.59
CA PHE A 116 -1.31 7.98 16.78
C PHE A 116 -2.63 7.20 16.65
N ALA A 117 -3.21 7.07 15.47
CA ALA A 117 -4.40 6.23 15.25
C ALA A 117 -4.09 4.75 15.48
N SER A 118 -2.91 4.30 15.05
CA SER A 118 -2.39 2.94 15.24
C SER A 118 -1.15 2.98 16.13
N ARG A 119 -1.08 2.11 17.15
CA ARG A 119 0.09 1.93 18.01
C ARG A 119 0.94 0.74 17.54
N TYR A 120 0.29 -0.24 16.92
CA TYR A 120 0.89 -1.48 16.44
C TYR A 120 0.33 -1.82 15.05
N SER A 121 1.08 -2.60 14.29
CA SER A 121 0.66 -3.04 12.96
C SER A 121 -0.65 -3.83 12.96
N LEU A 122 -0.95 -4.55 14.04
CA LEU A 122 -2.20 -5.30 14.18
C LEU A 122 -3.43 -4.39 14.34
N ASP A 123 -3.25 -3.15 14.76
CA ASP A 123 -4.37 -2.21 14.95
C ASP A 123 -5.10 -1.94 13.63
N VAL A 124 -4.38 -1.82 12.52
CA VAL A 124 -4.97 -1.52 11.20
C VAL A 124 -5.96 -2.59 10.75
N PRO A 125 -5.60 -3.89 10.65
CA PRO A 125 -6.59 -4.90 10.25
C PRO A 125 -7.76 -5.04 11.24
N VAL A 126 -7.55 -4.77 12.54
CA VAL A 126 -8.65 -4.76 13.52
C VAL A 126 -9.59 -3.58 13.27
N LEU A 127 -9.07 -2.39 13.05
CA LEU A 127 -9.86 -1.20 12.73
C LEU A 127 -10.72 -1.40 11.47
N PHE A 128 -10.11 -1.94 10.42
CA PHE A 128 -10.81 -2.15 9.15
C PHE A 128 -11.84 -3.29 9.21
N ASN A 129 -11.52 -4.42 9.83
CA ASN A 129 -12.37 -5.61 9.79
C ASN A 129 -13.34 -5.76 10.97
N GLN A 130 -13.10 -5.07 12.11
CA GLN A 130 -13.93 -5.21 13.30
C GLN A 130 -14.58 -3.90 13.78
N TYR A 131 -13.99 -2.76 13.45
CA TYR A 131 -14.48 -1.45 13.85
C TYR A 131 -15.20 -0.69 12.73
N GLY A 132 -15.32 -1.28 11.53
CA GLY A 132 -16.18 -0.78 10.47
C GLY A 132 -15.52 0.22 9.51
N LEU A 133 -14.20 0.30 9.43
CA LEU A 133 -13.55 1.18 8.46
C LEU A 133 -13.72 0.66 7.02
N ASN A 134 -13.75 -0.67 6.79
CA ASN A 134 -13.96 -1.21 5.44
C ASN A 134 -15.22 -0.69 4.78
N GLU A 135 -16.34 -0.64 5.51
CA GLU A 135 -17.62 -0.16 5.00
C GLU A 135 -17.57 1.32 4.63
N ILE A 136 -16.82 2.12 5.40
CA ILE A 136 -16.66 3.55 5.13
C ILE A 136 -15.78 3.74 3.88
N TRP A 137 -14.65 3.03 3.76
CA TRP A 137 -13.78 3.09 2.59
C TRP A 137 -14.50 2.63 1.32
N ASP A 138 -15.19 1.49 1.36
CA ASP A 138 -15.99 0.99 0.24
C ASP A 138 -17.04 2.02 -0.21
N ALA A 139 -17.75 2.65 0.73
CA ALA A 139 -18.75 3.65 0.41
C ALA A 139 -18.14 4.91 -0.24
N GLU A 140 -17.01 5.40 0.29
CA GLU A 140 -16.36 6.60 -0.24
C GLU A 140 -15.74 6.36 -1.62
N TYR A 141 -15.03 5.26 -1.81
CA TYR A 141 -14.39 4.93 -3.08
C TYR A 141 -15.40 4.57 -4.17
N SER A 142 -16.51 3.93 -3.82
CA SER A 142 -17.59 3.63 -4.77
C SER A 142 -18.20 4.89 -5.40
N LYS A 143 -18.26 6.01 -4.67
CA LYS A 143 -18.75 7.30 -5.20
C LYS A 143 -17.89 7.84 -6.34
N VAL A 144 -16.64 7.43 -6.39
CA VAL A 144 -15.64 7.92 -7.36
C VAL A 144 -15.21 6.85 -8.38
N GLY A 145 -15.98 5.75 -8.49
CA GLY A 145 -15.73 4.71 -9.50
C GLY A 145 -14.50 3.83 -9.23
N VAL A 146 -14.11 3.70 -7.96
CA VAL A 146 -12.98 2.88 -7.53
C VAL A 146 -13.46 1.82 -6.53
N LYS A 147 -12.98 0.59 -6.68
CA LYS A 147 -13.17 -0.51 -5.72
C LYS A 147 -12.00 -0.51 -4.74
N HIS A 148 -12.29 -0.34 -3.47
CA HIS A 148 -11.38 -0.64 -2.40
C HIS A 148 -11.31 -2.16 -2.22
N LEU A 149 -10.14 -2.78 -2.41
CA LEU A 149 -9.98 -4.23 -2.35
C LEU A 149 -9.62 -4.72 -0.95
N SER A 150 -8.65 -4.08 -0.33
CA SER A 150 -8.13 -4.47 0.96
C SER A 150 -7.27 -3.36 1.55
N ALA A 151 -7.43 -3.07 2.84
CA ALA A 151 -6.51 -2.24 3.61
C ALA A 151 -5.69 -3.10 4.56
N GLY A 152 -4.45 -2.69 4.82
CA GLY A 152 -3.60 -3.39 5.78
C GLY A 152 -2.48 -2.54 6.33
N ALA A 153 -1.83 -3.13 7.31
CA ALA A 153 -0.72 -2.49 8.00
C ALA A 153 0.57 -2.56 7.19
N TRP A 154 1.27 -1.47 7.22
CA TRP A 154 2.63 -1.30 6.75
C TRP A 154 3.53 -1.01 7.96
N ASP A 155 4.66 -0.39 7.76
CA ASP A 155 5.63 -0.09 8.81
C ASP A 155 5.22 1.09 9.71
N PRO A 156 5.95 1.31 10.82
CA PRO A 156 5.76 2.49 11.66
C PRO A 156 6.37 3.74 11.01
N CYS A 157 5.92 4.92 11.44
CA CYS A 157 6.49 6.20 11.02
C CYS A 157 7.46 6.76 12.04
N HIS A 158 8.73 6.69 11.73
CA HIS A 158 9.85 7.27 12.47
C HIS A 158 10.51 8.39 11.68
N PHE A 159 11.54 8.99 12.27
CA PHE A 159 12.39 9.98 11.59
C PHE A 159 13.77 9.39 11.34
N ALA A 160 14.20 9.41 10.10
CA ALA A 160 15.59 9.21 9.68
C ALA A 160 16.22 10.57 9.37
N THR A 161 17.27 10.98 10.05
CA THR A 161 17.79 12.36 10.00
C THR A 161 19.30 12.44 9.86
N LYS A 162 19.80 13.56 9.35
CA LYS A 162 21.26 13.85 9.29
C LYS A 162 21.82 14.27 10.63
N ASP A 163 21.04 15.00 11.43
CA ASP A 163 21.41 15.44 12.78
C ASP A 163 20.63 14.66 13.83
N PRO A 164 21.17 14.48 15.04
CA PRO A 164 20.46 13.80 16.11
C PRO A 164 19.24 14.59 16.57
N ILE A 165 18.14 13.88 16.86
CA ILE A 165 16.93 14.42 17.48
C ILE A 165 16.83 13.83 18.89
N ASN A 166 16.95 14.67 19.92
CA ASN A 166 16.88 14.28 21.32
C ASN A 166 15.85 15.09 22.11
N SER A 167 15.24 16.11 21.47
CA SER A 167 14.19 16.96 22.04
C SER A 167 13.24 17.42 20.93
N LEU A 168 12.05 17.94 21.30
CA LEU A 168 11.13 18.55 20.33
C LEU A 168 11.73 19.82 19.70
N ASP A 169 12.63 20.49 20.40
CA ASP A 169 13.29 21.68 19.87
C ASP A 169 14.20 21.35 18.67
N ASP A 170 14.76 20.14 18.62
CA ASP A 170 15.61 19.69 17.52
C ASP A 170 14.82 19.47 16.20
N LEU A 171 13.48 19.36 16.29
CA LEU A 171 12.61 19.25 15.12
C LEU A 171 12.36 20.60 14.43
N LYS A 172 12.55 21.72 15.15
CA LYS A 172 12.20 23.05 14.64
C LYS A 172 13.04 23.43 13.43
N GLY A 173 12.34 23.81 12.35
CA GLY A 173 12.95 24.22 11.09
C GLY A 173 13.52 23.08 10.25
N LYS A 174 13.45 21.82 10.69
CA LYS A 174 13.89 20.67 9.88
C LYS A 174 12.96 20.48 8.70
N ARG A 175 13.54 20.44 7.51
CA ARG A 175 12.85 20.12 6.24
C ARG A 175 12.81 18.61 6.11
N VAL A 176 11.61 18.07 6.16
CA VAL A 176 11.42 16.61 6.26
C VAL A 176 10.46 16.14 5.18
N PHE A 177 10.89 15.16 4.39
CA PHE A 177 9.98 14.45 3.50
C PHE A 177 9.00 13.62 4.33
N THR A 178 7.71 13.76 4.07
CA THR A 178 6.67 13.04 4.82
C THR A 178 5.35 13.01 4.07
N PHE A 179 4.40 12.21 4.55
CA PHE A 179 3.02 12.19 4.04
C PHE A 179 2.31 13.53 4.27
N PRO A 180 1.39 13.95 3.38
CA PRO A 180 0.71 15.23 3.48
C PRO A 180 0.02 15.46 4.84
N THR A 181 -0.78 14.51 5.31
CA THR A 181 -1.51 14.63 6.59
C THR A 181 -0.58 14.58 7.79
N ALA A 182 0.43 13.71 7.79
CA ALA A 182 1.47 13.68 8.82
C ALA A 182 2.26 15.00 8.85
N GLY A 183 2.59 15.54 7.68
CA GLY A 183 3.25 16.84 7.54
C GLY A 183 2.43 17.98 8.16
N ARG A 184 1.12 18.05 7.84
CA ARG A 184 0.20 19.01 8.44
C ARG A 184 0.24 18.94 9.98
N PHE A 185 0.24 17.75 10.54
CA PHE A 185 0.37 17.55 11.99
C PHE A 185 1.72 18.02 12.52
N LEU A 186 2.81 17.64 11.87
CA LEU A 186 4.17 17.93 12.32
C LEU A 186 4.54 19.41 12.28
N THR A 187 3.86 20.24 11.46
CA THR A 187 4.06 21.69 11.47
C THR A 187 3.82 22.32 12.83
N GLN A 188 2.98 21.72 13.68
CA GLN A 188 2.74 22.20 15.06
C GLN A 188 4.01 22.16 15.95
N PHE A 189 5.01 21.36 15.54
CA PHE A 189 6.30 21.22 16.23
C PHE A 189 7.44 21.93 15.48
N GLY A 190 7.09 22.75 14.49
CA GLY A 190 8.04 23.52 13.72
C GLY A 190 8.75 22.76 12.60
N VAL A 191 8.34 21.53 12.30
CA VAL A 191 8.81 20.77 11.13
C VAL A 191 8.33 21.48 9.85
N VAL A 192 9.17 21.52 8.83
CA VAL A 192 8.83 22.00 7.49
C VAL A 192 8.64 20.79 6.58
N PRO A 193 7.40 20.35 6.35
CA PRO A 193 7.13 19.20 5.48
C PRO A 193 7.46 19.53 4.03
N VAL A 194 8.10 18.60 3.34
CA VAL A 194 8.46 18.72 1.92
C VAL A 194 7.91 17.49 1.20
N THR A 195 7.35 17.71 0.01
CA THR A 195 6.90 16.65 -0.89
C THR A 195 7.79 16.65 -2.13
N LEU A 196 8.33 15.49 -2.46
CA LEU A 196 9.20 15.26 -3.61
C LEU A 196 8.80 13.96 -4.31
N PRO A 197 9.14 13.76 -5.60
CA PRO A 197 9.11 12.45 -6.22
C PRO A 197 9.98 11.45 -5.43
N TRP A 198 9.55 10.19 -5.40
CA TRP A 198 10.24 9.15 -4.64
C TRP A 198 11.73 9.03 -4.97
N GLU A 199 12.06 9.12 -6.26
CA GLU A 199 13.44 8.97 -6.75
C GLU A 199 14.36 10.14 -6.38
N ASP A 200 13.80 11.30 -5.99
CA ASP A 200 14.56 12.50 -5.66
C ASP A 200 14.93 12.59 -4.17
N ILE A 201 14.31 11.77 -3.30
CA ILE A 201 14.44 11.88 -1.83
C ILE A 201 15.89 11.68 -1.39
N GLU A 202 16.55 10.62 -1.87
CA GLU A 202 17.93 10.31 -1.50
C GLU A 202 18.88 11.46 -1.86
N VAL A 203 18.76 11.98 -3.08
CA VAL A 203 19.58 13.10 -3.55
C VAL A 203 19.29 14.37 -2.75
N ALA A 204 18.05 14.65 -2.43
CA ALA A 204 17.64 15.81 -1.62
C ALA A 204 18.25 15.77 -0.21
N VAL A 205 18.31 14.59 0.41
CA VAL A 205 19.01 14.41 1.69
C VAL A 205 20.52 14.58 1.54
N GLN A 206 21.14 13.97 0.52
CA GLN A 206 22.58 14.07 0.25
C GLN A 206 23.02 15.51 0.04
N THR A 207 22.27 16.28 -0.74
CA THR A 207 22.60 17.69 -1.07
C THR A 207 22.24 18.67 0.04
N GLY A 208 21.52 18.22 1.09
CA GLY A 208 21.07 19.07 2.17
C GLY A 208 19.83 19.91 1.83
N GLU A 209 19.09 19.56 0.79
CA GLU A 209 17.76 20.11 0.54
C GLU A 209 16.76 19.60 1.58
N LEU A 210 16.90 18.34 2.03
CA LEU A 210 16.20 17.76 3.14
C LEU A 210 17.17 17.54 4.33
N ASP A 211 16.63 17.74 5.54
CA ASP A 211 17.31 17.44 6.81
C ASP A 211 16.98 16.03 7.30
N GLY A 212 15.93 15.40 6.74
CA GLY A 212 15.51 14.05 7.08
C GLY A 212 14.23 13.60 6.39
N ILE A 213 13.80 12.41 6.78
CA ILE A 213 12.65 11.69 6.25
C ILE A 213 11.81 11.24 7.44
N ALA A 214 10.50 11.53 7.45
CA ALA A 214 9.53 11.00 8.41
C ALA A 214 8.49 10.20 7.64
N TRP A 215 8.89 9.00 7.22
CA TRP A 215 8.08 8.17 6.34
C TRP A 215 8.00 6.72 6.82
N SER A 216 9.09 6.13 7.28
CA SER A 216 9.22 4.69 7.44
C SER A 216 9.82 4.29 8.78
N GLY A 217 9.86 2.97 9.00
CA GLY A 217 10.67 2.33 10.01
C GLY A 217 12.08 2.03 9.50
N ILE A 218 12.98 1.64 10.41
CA ILE A 218 14.39 1.38 10.10
C ILE A 218 14.56 0.25 9.05
N THR A 219 13.62 -0.68 8.98
CA THR A 219 13.64 -1.78 7.99
C THR A 219 13.58 -1.23 6.57
N GLU A 220 12.67 -0.31 6.33
CA GLU A 220 12.51 0.32 5.03
C GLU A 220 13.68 1.23 4.71
N ASP A 221 14.13 2.05 5.68
CA ASP A 221 15.28 2.96 5.50
C ASP A 221 16.52 2.21 5.01
N TYR A 222 16.80 1.03 5.57
CA TYR A 222 17.91 0.17 5.11
C TYR A 222 17.67 -0.46 3.74
N THR A 223 16.43 -0.79 3.44
CA THR A 223 16.05 -1.48 2.20
C THR A 223 16.11 -0.55 0.99
N VAL A 224 15.66 0.69 1.14
CA VAL A 224 15.57 1.66 0.04
C VAL A 224 16.80 2.56 -0.08
N GLY A 225 17.80 2.42 0.82
CA GLY A 225 19.05 3.17 0.78
C GLY A 225 19.04 4.47 1.59
N TRP A 226 17.94 4.84 2.24
CA TRP A 226 17.89 6.07 3.05
C TRP A 226 18.85 6.04 4.25
N ALA A 227 19.13 4.84 4.79
CA ALA A 227 20.14 4.65 5.81
C ALA A 227 21.59 4.92 5.33
N ASP A 228 21.82 5.11 4.03
CA ASP A 228 23.13 5.49 3.47
C ASP A 228 23.33 7.01 3.41
N VAL A 229 22.24 7.78 3.56
CA VAL A 229 22.25 9.25 3.46
C VAL A 229 21.79 9.95 4.75
N THR A 230 21.36 9.19 5.75
CA THR A 230 20.99 9.65 7.09
C THR A 230 21.85 8.97 8.15
N ASP A 231 22.13 9.67 9.26
CA ASP A 231 23.03 9.19 10.31
C ASP A 231 22.30 8.76 11.60
N TYR A 232 21.03 9.18 11.76
CA TYR A 232 20.28 9.01 12.99
C TYR A 232 18.86 8.51 12.72
N PHE A 233 18.38 7.67 13.64
CA PHE A 233 17.01 7.15 13.64
C PHE A 233 16.35 7.47 14.98
N LEU A 234 15.26 8.26 14.95
CA LEU A 234 14.48 8.59 16.13
C LEU A 234 13.56 7.42 16.48
N THR A 235 13.70 6.86 17.66
CA THR A 235 12.92 5.70 18.12
C THR A 235 11.47 6.01 18.50
N ASN A 236 11.16 7.28 18.80
CA ASN A 236 9.78 7.74 18.93
C ASN A 236 9.09 7.72 17.56
N ASN A 237 7.86 7.24 17.49
CA ASN A 237 7.09 7.22 16.25
C ASN A 237 5.79 8.02 16.38
N ILE A 238 5.31 8.58 15.27
CA ILE A 238 4.03 9.26 15.20
C ILE A 238 2.88 8.30 14.84
N SER A 239 3.21 7.10 14.39
CA SER A 239 2.25 6.01 14.15
C SER A 239 2.98 4.67 14.20
N GLY A 240 2.37 3.68 14.80
CA GLY A 240 2.91 2.31 14.86
C GLY A 240 2.71 1.51 13.57
N ALA A 241 1.89 1.99 12.67
CA ALA A 241 1.71 1.49 11.31
C ALA A 241 0.91 2.50 10.48
N TRP A 242 1.09 2.48 9.16
CA TRP A 242 0.19 3.18 8.27
C TRP A 242 -0.77 2.22 7.57
N ALA A 243 -1.92 2.77 7.17
CA ALA A 243 -2.91 2.04 6.41
C ALA A 243 -2.64 2.21 4.92
N GLY A 244 -2.13 1.17 4.29
CA GLY A 244 -2.00 1.11 2.84
C GLY A 244 -3.02 0.17 2.24
N SER A 245 -3.49 0.49 1.06
CA SER A 245 -4.59 -0.22 0.42
C SER A 245 -4.27 -0.69 -0.98
N PHE A 246 -5.03 -1.70 -1.40
CA PHE A 246 -5.14 -2.10 -2.79
C PHE A 246 -6.47 -1.60 -3.34
N PHE A 247 -6.42 -1.05 -4.54
CA PHE A 247 -7.58 -0.48 -5.24
C PHE A 247 -7.67 -1.03 -6.65
N ALA A 248 -8.89 -1.09 -7.19
CA ALA A 248 -9.13 -1.42 -8.58
C ALA A 248 -10.08 -0.41 -9.24
N ASN A 249 -9.94 -0.21 -10.54
CA ASN A 249 -10.97 0.46 -11.31
C ASN A 249 -12.28 -0.33 -11.18
N MET A 250 -13.38 0.35 -10.86
CA MET A 250 -14.66 -0.30 -10.55
C MET A 250 -15.21 -1.12 -11.73
N ASP A 251 -15.11 -0.60 -12.94
CA ASP A 251 -15.63 -1.29 -14.13
C ASP A 251 -14.81 -2.56 -14.40
N ARG A 252 -13.48 -2.46 -14.33
CA ARG A 252 -12.59 -3.61 -14.46
C ARG A 252 -12.82 -4.68 -13.41
N TYR A 253 -13.07 -4.26 -12.16
CA TYR A 253 -13.40 -5.18 -11.07
C TYR A 253 -14.73 -5.87 -11.32
N ASN A 254 -15.76 -5.15 -11.80
CA ASN A 254 -17.09 -5.69 -12.05
C ASN A 254 -17.09 -6.71 -13.19
N GLU A 255 -16.20 -6.59 -14.17
CA GLU A 255 -16.04 -7.55 -15.29
C GLU A 255 -15.46 -8.90 -14.84
N LEU A 256 -14.84 -8.98 -13.66
CA LEU A 256 -14.24 -10.22 -13.16
C LEU A 256 -15.30 -11.24 -12.76
N PRO A 257 -15.08 -12.54 -13.03
CA PRO A 257 -15.87 -13.61 -12.43
C PRO A 257 -15.65 -13.66 -10.90
N ASP A 258 -16.66 -14.11 -10.19
CA ASP A 258 -16.69 -14.05 -8.71
C ASP A 258 -15.50 -14.75 -8.06
N HIS A 259 -15.08 -15.91 -8.58
CA HIS A 259 -13.93 -16.62 -8.01
C HIS A 259 -12.60 -15.83 -8.12
N LEU A 260 -12.42 -15.00 -9.17
CA LEU A 260 -11.26 -14.13 -9.29
C LEU A 260 -11.36 -12.91 -8.36
N LYS A 261 -12.57 -12.39 -8.11
CA LYS A 261 -12.80 -11.36 -7.08
C LYS A 261 -12.43 -11.87 -5.69
N GLU A 262 -12.87 -13.08 -5.35
CA GLU A 262 -12.53 -13.72 -4.08
C GLU A 262 -11.03 -14.02 -3.97
N LEU A 263 -10.41 -14.50 -5.05
CA LEU A 263 -8.97 -14.75 -5.07
C LEU A 263 -8.17 -13.46 -4.88
N LEU A 264 -8.57 -12.35 -5.54
CA LEU A 264 -7.97 -11.02 -5.35
C LEU A 264 -8.04 -10.61 -3.88
N LYS A 265 -9.25 -10.64 -3.30
CA LYS A 265 -9.46 -10.25 -1.91
C LYS A 265 -8.61 -11.10 -0.98
N LEU A 266 -8.68 -12.42 -1.09
CA LEU A 266 -7.93 -13.33 -0.24
C LEU A 266 -6.41 -13.10 -0.34
N THR A 267 -5.90 -12.88 -1.56
CA THR A 267 -4.46 -12.67 -1.77
C THR A 267 -4.01 -11.33 -1.20
N MET A 268 -4.78 -10.27 -1.42
CA MET A 268 -4.44 -8.94 -0.90
C MET A 268 -4.54 -8.91 0.63
N ASP A 269 -5.57 -9.49 1.23
CA ASP A 269 -5.70 -9.62 2.68
C ASP A 269 -4.53 -10.44 3.28
N SER A 270 -4.20 -11.58 2.67
CA SER A 270 -3.10 -12.43 3.19
C SER A 270 -1.73 -11.77 3.07
N SER A 271 -1.57 -10.81 2.15
CA SER A 271 -0.30 -10.09 1.98
C SER A 271 0.10 -9.29 3.22
N HIS A 272 -0.87 -8.88 4.05
CA HIS A 272 -0.60 -8.15 5.29
C HIS A 272 0.18 -8.99 6.29
N TYR A 273 -0.05 -10.29 6.33
CA TYR A 273 0.60 -11.17 7.29
C TYR A 273 2.12 -11.19 7.10
N TYR A 274 2.62 -11.41 5.89
CA TYR A 274 4.08 -11.46 5.69
C TYR A 274 4.74 -10.09 5.69
N ARG A 275 4.03 -9.02 5.32
CA ARG A 275 4.55 -7.66 5.56
C ARG A 275 4.75 -7.39 7.05
N GLN A 276 3.76 -7.74 7.90
CA GLN A 276 3.87 -7.55 9.34
C GLN A 276 5.10 -8.24 9.93
N TRP A 277 5.34 -9.52 9.64
CA TRP A 277 6.51 -10.18 10.20
C TRP A 277 7.82 -9.69 9.58
N TRP A 278 7.83 -9.29 8.32
CA TRP A 278 9.00 -8.73 7.68
C TRP A 278 9.42 -7.40 8.33
N TYR A 279 8.49 -6.46 8.46
CA TYR A 279 8.76 -5.19 9.14
C TYR A 279 9.08 -5.42 10.63
N TRP A 280 8.28 -6.18 11.36
CA TRP A 280 8.48 -6.39 12.79
C TRP A 280 9.83 -7.03 13.10
N GLY A 281 10.21 -8.08 12.36
CA GLY A 281 11.51 -8.74 12.49
C GLY A 281 12.67 -7.84 12.09
N GLY A 282 12.52 -7.09 11.01
CA GLY A 282 13.51 -6.12 10.53
C GLY A 282 13.74 -4.97 11.52
N GLU A 283 12.65 -4.37 12.04
CA GLU A 283 12.72 -3.34 13.06
C GLU A 283 13.53 -3.80 14.28
N ALA A 284 13.20 -4.96 14.84
CA ALA A 284 13.90 -5.50 15.99
C ALA A 284 15.39 -5.79 15.68
N SER A 285 15.66 -6.45 14.56
CA SER A 285 17.02 -6.84 14.16
C SER A 285 17.92 -5.64 13.89
N LEU A 286 17.41 -4.66 13.14
CA LEU A 286 18.22 -3.49 12.72
C LEU A 286 18.45 -2.50 13.86
N ARG A 287 17.51 -2.35 14.79
CA ARG A 287 17.73 -1.56 16.01
C ARG A 287 18.82 -2.14 16.91
N VAL A 288 19.01 -3.45 16.90
CA VAL A 288 20.05 -4.14 17.71
C VAL A 288 21.37 -4.25 16.95
N ASN A 289 21.33 -4.59 15.68
CA ASN A 289 22.51 -4.99 14.90
C ASN A 289 22.85 -4.03 13.74
N GLY A 290 22.00 -3.04 13.46
CA GLY A 290 22.24 -2.06 12.40
C GLY A 290 23.44 -1.16 12.75
N THR A 291 24.26 -0.86 11.74
CA THR A 291 25.51 -0.11 11.93
C THR A 291 25.54 1.24 11.22
N LYS A 292 24.56 1.50 10.32
CA LYS A 292 24.53 2.72 9.53
C LYS A 292 23.94 3.90 10.29
N MET A 293 22.94 3.66 11.13
CA MET A 293 22.21 4.72 11.84
C MET A 293 22.39 4.59 13.36
N LYS A 294 22.52 5.73 14.03
CA LYS A 294 22.53 5.81 15.50
C LYS A 294 21.13 6.06 16.00
N LEU A 295 20.69 5.30 17.01
CA LEU A 295 19.39 5.49 17.61
C LEU A 295 19.39 6.73 18.50
N THR A 296 18.36 7.55 18.39
CA THR A 296 18.06 8.69 19.27
C THR A 296 16.65 8.57 19.84
N SER A 297 16.36 9.31 20.89
CA SER A 297 15.02 9.36 21.46
C SER A 297 14.75 10.73 22.10
N ILE A 298 13.52 11.19 21.97
CA ILE A 298 12.97 12.30 22.75
C ILE A 298 12.43 11.68 24.05
N PRO A 299 12.66 12.31 25.24
CA PRO A 299 12.13 11.81 26.50
C PRO A 299 10.59 11.61 26.47
N ASP A 300 10.11 10.54 27.10
CA ASP A 300 8.68 10.18 27.08
C ASP A 300 7.77 11.31 27.59
N GLU A 301 8.20 12.04 28.63
CA GLU A 301 7.45 13.17 29.17
C GLU A 301 7.28 14.30 28.14
N GLU A 302 8.28 14.53 27.32
CA GLU A 302 8.24 15.52 26.26
C GLU A 302 7.42 15.00 25.07
N TRP A 303 7.58 13.71 24.69
CA TRP A 303 6.85 13.08 23.62
C TRP A 303 5.35 12.97 23.89
N ALA A 304 4.94 12.86 25.16
CA ALA A 304 3.53 12.89 25.58
C ALA A 304 2.80 14.17 25.11
N ASN A 305 3.51 15.29 24.91
CA ASN A 305 2.92 16.50 24.35
C ASN A 305 2.53 16.31 22.87
N VAL A 306 3.30 15.50 22.11
CA VAL A 306 3.01 15.16 20.72
C VAL A 306 1.76 14.29 20.64
N GLU A 307 1.66 13.29 21.51
CA GLU A 307 0.46 12.44 21.60
C GLU A 307 -0.79 13.25 21.98
N ALA A 308 -0.67 14.15 22.95
CA ALA A 308 -1.78 15.03 23.35
C ALA A 308 -2.20 15.99 22.22
N ALA A 309 -1.24 16.46 21.40
CA ALA A 309 -1.53 17.27 20.23
C ALA A 309 -2.28 16.49 19.14
N ALA A 310 -1.99 15.20 18.99
CA ALA A 310 -2.69 14.36 18.03
C ALA A 310 -4.19 14.26 18.31
N VAL A 311 -4.61 14.19 19.57
CA VAL A 311 -6.04 14.16 19.94
C VAL A 311 -6.75 15.45 19.49
N ARG A 312 -6.09 16.61 19.64
CA ARG A 312 -6.64 17.90 19.16
C ARG A 312 -6.70 17.94 17.63
N PHE A 313 -5.66 17.42 16.98
CA PHE A 313 -5.64 17.30 15.52
C PHE A 313 -6.76 16.38 15.00
N TRP A 314 -7.07 15.29 15.70
CA TRP A 314 -8.21 14.43 15.38
C TRP A 314 -9.55 15.20 15.45
N ASP A 315 -9.73 16.04 16.48
CA ASP A 315 -10.93 16.87 16.62
C ASP A 315 -11.04 17.89 15.50
N GLU A 316 -9.93 18.48 15.08
CA GLU A 316 -9.88 19.38 13.94
C GLU A 316 -10.33 18.67 12.65
N ILE A 317 -9.75 17.50 12.34
CA ILE A 317 -10.14 16.70 11.18
C ILE A 317 -11.62 16.26 11.25
N ALA A 318 -12.09 15.85 12.43
CA ALA A 318 -13.49 15.47 12.62
C ALA A 318 -14.48 16.61 12.35
N SER A 319 -14.07 17.85 12.58
CA SER A 319 -14.93 19.02 12.34
C SER A 319 -15.15 19.34 10.86
N GLU A 320 -14.36 18.77 9.96
CA GLU A 320 -14.39 19.08 8.53
C GLU A 320 -15.58 18.40 7.80
N SER A 321 -16.02 17.21 8.23
CA SER A 321 -17.18 16.52 7.65
C SER A 321 -17.76 15.42 8.56
N GLU A 322 -19.00 14.98 8.24
CA GLU A 322 -19.66 13.87 8.95
C GLU A 322 -18.89 12.54 8.79
N THR A 323 -18.38 12.26 7.61
CA THR A 323 -17.60 11.04 7.34
C THR A 323 -16.30 11.05 8.14
N LYS A 324 -15.58 12.18 8.15
CA LYS A 324 -14.35 12.33 8.95
C LYS A 324 -14.64 12.19 10.44
N ALA A 325 -15.73 12.77 10.93
CA ALA A 325 -16.17 12.59 12.31
C ALA A 325 -16.43 11.11 12.67
N LYS A 326 -17.07 10.35 11.77
CA LYS A 326 -17.30 8.91 11.97
C LYS A 326 -15.98 8.13 12.11
N VAL A 327 -15.03 8.37 11.22
CA VAL A 327 -13.71 7.73 11.25
C VAL A 327 -12.96 8.07 12.53
N VAL A 328 -12.89 9.35 12.90
CA VAL A 328 -12.22 9.79 14.13
C VAL A 328 -12.87 9.19 15.38
N ASN A 329 -14.20 9.09 15.41
CA ASN A 329 -14.90 8.45 16.53
C ASN A 329 -14.55 6.95 16.64
N ILE A 330 -14.34 6.25 15.51
CA ILE A 330 -13.85 4.87 15.51
C ILE A 330 -12.45 4.80 16.13
N PHE A 331 -11.52 5.66 15.71
CA PHE A 331 -10.17 5.70 16.31
C PHE A 331 -10.20 5.99 17.81
N LYS A 332 -10.99 6.97 18.24
CA LYS A 332 -11.15 7.30 19.67
C LYS A 332 -11.68 6.12 20.45
N LYS A 333 -12.76 5.49 19.94
CA LYS A 333 -13.35 4.31 20.56
C LYS A 333 -12.34 3.17 20.64
N TYR A 334 -11.66 2.86 19.55
CA TYR A 334 -10.65 1.80 19.49
C TYR A 334 -9.52 2.03 20.50
N ASN A 335 -8.95 3.24 20.50
CA ASN A 335 -7.88 3.57 21.44
C ASN A 335 -8.34 3.50 22.91
N ALA A 336 -9.56 3.94 23.21
CA ALA A 336 -10.13 3.84 24.55
C ALA A 336 -10.38 2.37 24.96
N ASP A 337 -10.89 1.53 24.05
CA ASP A 337 -11.12 0.10 24.31
C ASP A 337 -9.78 -0.62 24.60
N MET A 338 -8.73 -0.34 23.80
CA MET A 338 -7.41 -0.94 23.99
C MET A 338 -6.73 -0.47 25.27
N LEU A 339 -6.86 0.83 25.63
CA LEU A 339 -6.37 1.35 26.89
C LEU A 339 -7.06 0.68 28.09
N LYS A 340 -8.37 0.54 28.02
CA LYS A 340 -9.17 -0.12 29.08
C LYS A 340 -8.85 -1.60 29.19
N ALA A 341 -8.57 -2.30 28.08
CA ALA A 341 -8.15 -3.69 28.08
C ALA A 341 -6.78 -3.90 28.75
N GLY A 342 -5.92 -2.87 28.75
CA GLY A 342 -4.62 -2.92 29.39
C GLY A 342 -3.62 -3.81 28.65
N ARG A 343 -2.61 -4.32 29.39
CA ARG A 343 -1.60 -5.20 28.82
C ARG A 343 -2.23 -6.54 28.39
N PRO A 344 -1.81 -7.14 27.26
CA PRO A 344 -0.74 -6.73 26.35
C PRO A 344 -1.16 -5.73 25.27
N TYR A 345 -2.40 -5.25 25.24
CA TYR A 345 -2.97 -4.46 24.15
C TYR A 345 -2.43 -3.03 24.12
N ARG A 346 -2.09 -2.47 25.29
CA ARG A 346 -1.38 -1.20 25.43
C ARG A 346 -0.28 -1.32 26.48
N TYR A 347 0.91 -0.90 26.12
CA TYR A 347 2.02 -0.71 27.04
C TYR A 347 2.02 0.77 27.43
N GLY A 348 1.78 1.03 28.70
CA GLY A 348 1.84 2.37 29.26
C GLY A 348 3.26 2.77 29.55
#